data_20e42e79951620365dc758a9dc6dc7ec
#
_entry.id   20e42e79951620365dc758a9dc6dc7ec
#
_cell.length_a   1.000
_cell.length_b   1.000
_cell.length_c   1.000
_cell.angle_alpha   90.00
_cell.angle_beta   90.00
_cell.angle_gamma   90.00
#
_symmetry.space_group_name_H-M   'P 1'
#
loop_
_entity.id
_entity.type
_entity.pdbx_description
1 polymer ?
#
loop_
_entity_poly.entity_id
_entity_poly.type
_entity_poly.pdbx_seq_one_letter_code
_entity_poly.pdbx_strand_id
1 'polypeptide(L)'
;MADQARSEQHVREFARACVRAGLLDDAALHDEVRQAVTADLPDRADVAGELAAAWIDEAREELRVDQESWPEATDYERLQSAFAEVELADVEVLQGCDDHWAAKALLDERAGAGTTPRGVAWFTPADVWHAVDEGMLEVNLWHGTTANAAPGDALLEDVLGVLEKHGLTARFDEGRIEVDAHWHKRIAP
;
A
#
# COMPACT_ATOMS: atom_id res chain seq x y z
N MET A 1 9.99 22.86 -23.77
CA MET A 1 8.62 22.38 -24.12
C MET A 1 8.48 20.88 -24.01
N ALA A 2 9.28 20.03 -24.70
CA ALA A 2 9.16 18.57 -24.57
C ALA A 2 9.53 18.03 -23.18
N ASP A 3 10.47 18.65 -22.49
CA ASP A 3 10.90 18.30 -21.13
C ASP A 3 9.82 18.63 -20.09
N GLN A 4 9.25 19.84 -20.21
CA GLN A 4 8.17 20.28 -19.32
C GLN A 4 6.89 19.42 -19.46
N ALA A 5 6.55 19.01 -20.70
CA ALA A 5 5.44 18.10 -20.92
C ALA A 5 5.67 16.70 -20.31
N ARG A 6 6.93 16.24 -20.29
CA ARG A 6 7.32 14.98 -19.65
C ARG A 6 7.22 15.08 -18.11
N SER A 7 7.71 16.17 -17.53
CA SER A 7 7.57 16.42 -16.09
C SER A 7 6.10 16.52 -15.67
N GLU A 8 5.26 17.21 -16.44
CA GLU A 8 3.83 17.30 -16.16
C GLU A 8 3.16 15.92 -16.20
N GLN A 9 3.48 15.10 -17.21
CA GLN A 9 2.95 13.75 -17.31
C GLN A 9 3.40 12.89 -16.11
N HIS A 10 4.65 12.99 -15.68
CA HIS A 10 5.18 12.28 -14.53
C HIS A 10 4.41 12.61 -13.24
N VAL A 11 4.15 13.89 -12.97
CA VAL A 11 3.39 14.30 -11.77
C VAL A 11 1.92 13.85 -11.84
N ARG A 12 1.30 13.84 -13.02
CA ARG A 12 -0.06 13.28 -13.20
C ARG A 12 -0.09 11.78 -12.92
N GLU A 13 0.90 11.02 -13.39
CA GLU A 13 1.05 9.59 -13.11
C GLU A 13 1.26 9.34 -11.61
N PHE A 14 2.06 10.17 -10.95
CA PHE A 14 2.22 10.13 -9.49
C PHE A 14 0.89 10.40 -8.75
N ALA A 15 0.13 11.41 -9.15
CA ALA A 15 -1.19 11.68 -8.56
C ALA A 15 -2.15 10.48 -8.73
N ARG A 16 -2.15 9.85 -9.91
CA ARG A 16 -2.92 8.61 -10.15
C ARG A 16 -2.50 7.46 -9.23
N ALA A 17 -1.19 7.25 -9.07
CA ALA A 17 -0.67 6.21 -8.20
C ALA A 17 -1.08 6.44 -6.74
N CYS A 18 -0.99 7.67 -6.24
CA CYS A 18 -1.42 8.05 -4.89
C CYS A 18 -2.93 7.84 -4.68
N VAL A 19 -3.76 8.23 -5.64
CA VAL A 19 -5.23 8.05 -5.59
C VAL A 19 -5.58 6.57 -5.60
N ARG A 20 -4.96 5.75 -6.47
CA ARG A 20 -5.21 4.31 -6.57
C ARG A 20 -4.76 3.55 -5.33
N ALA A 21 -3.61 3.94 -4.77
CA ALA A 21 -3.12 3.35 -3.52
C ALA A 21 -4.06 3.66 -2.35
N GLY A 22 -4.62 4.88 -2.29
CA GLY A 22 -5.55 5.29 -1.24
C GLY A 22 -4.99 5.16 0.18
N LEU A 23 -3.68 5.37 0.36
CA LEU A 23 -2.99 5.28 1.64
C LEU A 23 -3.01 6.60 2.42
N LEU A 24 -3.22 7.71 1.72
CA LEU A 24 -3.22 9.05 2.28
C LEU A 24 -4.65 9.55 2.52
N ASP A 25 -4.86 10.33 3.55
CA ASP A 25 -6.07 11.13 3.67
C ASP A 25 -6.08 12.29 2.66
N ASP A 26 -7.22 12.96 2.50
CA ASP A 26 -7.38 14.02 1.49
C ASP A 26 -6.36 15.16 1.66
N ALA A 27 -6.07 15.57 2.89
CA ALA A 27 -5.15 16.68 3.15
C ALA A 27 -3.70 16.29 2.81
N ALA A 28 -3.27 15.10 3.23
CA ALA A 28 -1.96 14.56 2.93
C ALA A 28 -1.78 14.29 1.43
N LEU A 29 -2.80 13.75 0.75
CA LEU A 29 -2.79 13.52 -0.70
C LEU A 29 -2.60 14.84 -1.47
N HIS A 30 -3.38 15.88 -1.13
CA HIS A 30 -3.25 17.19 -1.76
C HIS A 30 -1.87 17.82 -1.51
N ASP A 31 -1.34 17.70 -0.28
CA ASP A 31 -0.02 18.25 0.06
C ASP A 31 1.10 17.52 -0.69
N GLU A 32 1.05 16.21 -0.77
CA GLU A 32 2.03 15.37 -1.47
C GLU A 32 2.08 15.68 -2.97
N VAL A 33 0.92 15.71 -3.65
CA VAL A 33 0.87 16.06 -5.08
C VAL A 33 1.28 17.50 -5.32
N ARG A 34 0.91 18.46 -4.45
CA ARG A 34 1.33 19.85 -4.53
C ARG A 34 2.86 19.98 -4.40
N GLN A 35 3.48 19.22 -3.51
CA GLN A 35 4.93 19.20 -3.37
C GLN A 35 5.61 18.65 -4.63
N ALA A 36 5.09 17.57 -5.23
CA ALA A 36 5.59 17.04 -6.49
C ALA A 36 5.48 18.07 -7.63
N VAL A 37 4.34 18.78 -7.75
CA VAL A 37 4.20 19.90 -8.72
C VAL A 37 5.27 20.95 -8.49
N THR A 38 5.50 21.36 -7.25
CA THR A 38 6.47 22.42 -6.93
C THR A 38 7.91 22.00 -7.25
N ALA A 39 8.25 20.72 -7.04
CA ALA A 39 9.58 20.19 -7.29
C ALA A 39 9.85 19.98 -8.80
N ASP A 40 8.92 19.39 -9.53
CA ASP A 40 9.13 18.96 -10.91
C ASP A 40 8.70 20.02 -11.95
N LEU A 41 7.86 20.98 -11.54
CA LEU A 41 7.35 22.06 -12.37
C LEU A 41 7.57 23.45 -11.70
N PRO A 42 8.80 23.86 -11.43
CA PRO A 42 9.08 25.09 -10.67
C PRO A 42 8.47 26.34 -11.31
N ASP A 43 8.33 26.38 -12.65
CA ASP A 43 7.65 27.46 -13.38
C ASP A 43 6.13 27.52 -13.13
N ARG A 44 5.55 26.54 -12.46
CA ARG A 44 4.12 26.42 -12.13
C ARG A 44 3.87 26.40 -10.61
N ALA A 45 4.88 26.72 -9.80
CA ALA A 45 4.79 26.65 -8.35
C ALA A 45 3.72 27.58 -7.74
N ASP A 46 3.43 28.69 -8.39
CA ASP A 46 2.39 29.66 -8.00
C ASP A 46 0.94 29.11 -8.12
N VAL A 47 0.74 28.12 -8.98
CA VAL A 47 -0.55 27.44 -9.19
C VAL A 47 -0.52 25.95 -8.78
N ALA A 48 0.51 25.54 -8.04
CA ALA A 48 0.71 24.14 -7.69
C ALA A 48 -0.49 23.51 -6.95
N GLY A 49 -1.14 24.28 -6.06
CA GLY A 49 -2.35 23.81 -5.37
C GLY A 49 -3.54 23.57 -6.28
N GLU A 50 -3.75 24.44 -7.27
CA GLU A 50 -4.83 24.29 -8.25
C GLU A 50 -4.58 23.09 -9.18
N LEU A 51 -3.33 22.91 -9.61
CA LEU A 51 -2.94 21.76 -10.43
C LEU A 51 -3.08 20.43 -9.67
N ALA A 52 -2.62 20.39 -8.43
CA ALA A 52 -2.76 19.20 -7.59
C ALA A 52 -4.24 18.80 -7.43
N ALA A 53 -5.11 19.77 -7.10
CA ALA A 53 -6.54 19.50 -6.98
C ALA A 53 -7.13 18.96 -8.29
N ALA A 54 -6.85 19.62 -9.42
CA ALA A 54 -7.37 19.20 -10.71
C ALA A 54 -6.91 17.79 -11.12
N TRP A 55 -5.65 17.44 -10.88
CA TRP A 55 -5.11 16.10 -11.23
C TRP A 55 -5.57 14.99 -10.28
N ILE A 56 -5.79 15.31 -9.02
CA ILE A 56 -6.42 14.37 -8.06
C ILE A 56 -7.87 14.10 -8.48
N ASP A 57 -8.62 15.14 -8.85
CA ASP A 57 -10.01 14.99 -9.30
C ASP A 57 -10.09 14.18 -10.61
N GLU A 58 -9.19 14.43 -11.57
CA GLU A 58 -9.05 13.65 -12.81
C GLU A 58 -8.77 12.18 -12.51
N ALA A 59 -7.81 11.92 -11.62
CA ALA A 59 -7.44 10.55 -11.22
C ALA A 59 -8.58 9.81 -10.49
N ARG A 60 -9.35 10.53 -9.67
CA ARG A 60 -10.53 9.96 -8.99
C ARG A 60 -11.64 9.61 -9.97
N GLU A 61 -11.86 10.44 -10.98
CA GLU A 61 -12.87 10.16 -12.02
C GLU A 61 -12.44 8.94 -12.87
N GLU A 62 -11.18 8.86 -13.27
CA GLU A 62 -10.64 7.68 -13.94
C GLU A 62 -10.85 6.42 -13.10
N LEU A 63 -10.55 6.48 -11.80
CA LEU A 63 -10.72 5.35 -10.88
C LEU A 63 -12.19 4.94 -10.72
N ARG A 64 -13.14 5.91 -10.70
CA ARG A 64 -14.59 5.62 -10.70
C ARG A 64 -15.04 4.84 -11.93
N VAL A 65 -14.51 5.20 -13.09
CA VAL A 65 -14.81 4.48 -14.34
C VAL A 65 -14.21 3.08 -14.30
N ASP A 66 -12.95 2.94 -13.89
CA ASP A 66 -12.27 1.64 -13.84
C ASP A 66 -12.98 0.64 -12.91
N GLN A 67 -13.40 1.11 -11.73
CA GLN A 67 -14.04 0.25 -10.74
C GLN A 67 -15.41 -0.30 -11.14
N GLU A 68 -16.04 0.25 -12.18
CA GLU A 68 -17.27 -0.31 -12.74
C GLU A 68 -17.06 -1.70 -13.36
N SER A 69 -15.83 -1.97 -13.81
CA SER A 69 -15.44 -3.25 -14.42
C SER A 69 -14.91 -4.28 -13.41
N TRP A 70 -14.68 -3.88 -12.16
CA TRP A 70 -14.08 -4.77 -11.16
C TRP A 70 -15.06 -5.82 -10.65
N PRO A 71 -14.58 -7.00 -10.24
CA PRO A 71 -15.43 -8.05 -9.67
C PRO A 71 -16.12 -7.55 -8.39
N GLU A 72 -17.25 -8.16 -8.04
CA GLU A 72 -18.03 -7.83 -6.84
C GLU A 72 -17.15 -7.86 -5.57
N ALA A 73 -16.35 -8.92 -5.40
CA ALA A 73 -15.33 -9.02 -4.37
C ALA A 73 -13.95 -8.84 -5.00
N THR A 74 -13.26 -7.75 -4.67
CA THR A 74 -11.92 -7.46 -5.17
C THR A 74 -10.84 -8.18 -4.36
N ASP A 75 -9.64 -8.31 -4.92
CA ASP A 75 -8.50 -8.86 -4.16
C ASP A 75 -8.12 -7.96 -2.98
N TYR A 76 -8.31 -6.64 -3.10
CA TYR A 76 -8.15 -5.73 -1.98
C TYR A 76 -9.07 -6.08 -0.80
N GLU A 77 -10.35 -6.35 -1.04
CA GLU A 77 -11.32 -6.72 0.00
C GLU A 77 -10.97 -8.08 0.63
N ARG A 78 -10.47 -9.03 -0.17
CA ARG A 78 -9.95 -10.31 0.31
C ARG A 78 -8.71 -10.12 1.18
N LEU A 79 -7.76 -9.26 0.76
CA LEU A 79 -6.58 -8.89 1.53
C LEU A 79 -6.97 -8.28 2.89
N GLN A 80 -7.90 -7.30 2.91
CA GLN A 80 -8.34 -6.70 4.15
C GLN A 80 -8.99 -7.73 5.09
N SER A 81 -9.75 -8.67 4.55
CA SER A 81 -10.36 -9.75 5.33
C SER A 81 -9.31 -10.72 5.88
N ALA A 82 -8.29 -11.05 5.07
CA ALA A 82 -7.17 -11.88 5.50
C ALA A 82 -6.33 -11.17 6.58
N PHE A 83 -6.03 -9.89 6.42
CA PHE A 83 -5.28 -9.11 7.40
C PHE A 83 -6.01 -9.02 8.73
N ALA A 84 -7.33 -8.78 8.71
CA ALA A 84 -8.13 -8.79 9.94
C ALA A 84 -8.09 -10.15 10.65
N GLU A 85 -8.05 -11.27 9.94
CA GLU A 85 -7.89 -12.60 10.54
C GLU A 85 -6.47 -12.84 11.07
N VAL A 86 -5.45 -12.35 10.37
CA VAL A 86 -4.05 -12.38 10.81
C VAL A 86 -3.85 -11.60 12.12
N GLU A 87 -4.50 -10.43 12.24
CA GLU A 87 -4.47 -9.63 13.48
C GLU A 87 -5.12 -10.37 14.66
N LEU A 88 -6.19 -11.14 14.43
CA LEU A 88 -6.80 -11.98 15.47
C LEU A 88 -5.86 -13.11 15.94
N ALA A 89 -4.85 -13.47 15.15
CA ALA A 89 -3.83 -14.43 15.49
C ALA A 89 -2.57 -13.79 16.13
N ASP A 90 -2.71 -12.57 16.66
CA ASP A 90 -1.65 -11.81 17.33
C ASP A 90 -0.46 -11.44 16.40
N VAL A 91 -0.79 -11.13 15.14
CA VAL A 91 0.17 -10.58 14.16
C VAL A 91 -0.30 -9.20 13.74
N GLU A 92 0.46 -8.17 14.12
CA GLU A 92 0.16 -6.78 13.72
C GLU A 92 0.29 -6.61 12.21
N VAL A 93 -0.53 -5.74 11.60
CA VAL A 93 -0.46 -5.43 10.17
C VAL A 93 -0.24 -3.94 9.94
N LEU A 94 0.89 -3.59 9.33
CA LEU A 94 1.23 -2.22 8.94
C LEU A 94 1.13 -2.06 7.42
N GLN A 95 0.10 -1.38 6.98
CA GLN A 95 -0.16 -1.14 5.57
C GLN A 95 0.40 0.20 5.11
N GLY A 96 1.29 0.18 4.10
CA GLY A 96 1.84 1.40 3.51
C GLY A 96 2.72 2.21 4.48
N CYS A 97 3.45 1.55 5.36
CA CYS A 97 4.40 2.22 6.23
C CYS A 97 5.64 2.68 5.46
N ASP A 98 6.33 3.73 5.94
CA ASP A 98 7.44 4.34 5.23
C ASP A 98 8.60 3.37 4.98
N ASP A 99 8.95 2.57 6.00
CA ASP A 99 10.04 1.61 5.94
C ASP A 99 9.99 0.60 7.10
N HIS A 100 11.01 -0.26 7.18
CA HIS A 100 11.18 -1.26 8.25
C HIS A 100 11.33 -0.65 9.66
N TRP A 101 11.72 0.64 9.78
CA TRP A 101 11.82 1.27 11.08
C TRP A 101 10.46 1.51 11.71
N ALA A 102 9.41 1.73 10.90
CA ALA A 102 8.04 1.82 11.39
C ALA A 102 7.58 0.49 12.02
N ALA A 103 7.85 -0.64 11.36
CA ALA A 103 7.56 -1.97 11.90
C ALA A 103 8.35 -2.25 13.18
N LYS A 104 9.64 -1.86 13.21
CA LYS A 104 10.47 -2.00 14.41
C LYS A 104 9.94 -1.13 15.57
N ALA A 105 9.58 0.13 15.30
CA ALA A 105 9.05 1.03 16.31
C ALA A 105 7.77 0.50 16.95
N LEU A 106 6.85 -0.07 16.13
CA LEU A 106 5.65 -0.75 16.64
C LEU A 106 6.02 -1.89 17.60
N LEU A 107 6.94 -2.77 17.19
CA LEU A 107 7.36 -3.89 18.04
C LEU A 107 8.02 -3.44 19.33
N ASP A 108 8.86 -2.39 19.29
CA ASP A 108 9.49 -1.80 20.48
C ASP A 108 8.45 -1.19 21.43
N GLU A 109 7.43 -0.52 20.90
CA GLU A 109 6.30 0.03 21.67
C GLU A 109 5.50 -1.08 22.37
N ARG A 110 5.13 -2.14 21.63
CA ARG A 110 4.41 -3.29 22.16
C ARG A 110 5.21 -4.02 23.24
N ALA A 111 6.52 -4.22 23.01
CA ALA A 111 7.40 -4.83 23.99
C ALA A 111 7.51 -3.96 25.27
N GLY A 112 7.62 -2.65 25.13
CA GLY A 112 7.60 -1.70 26.25
C GLY A 112 6.31 -1.71 27.05
N ALA A 113 5.20 -2.01 26.41
CA ALA A 113 3.88 -2.19 27.05
C ALA A 113 3.67 -3.61 27.64
N GLY A 114 4.63 -4.52 27.43
CA GLY A 114 4.52 -5.93 27.88
C GLY A 114 3.55 -6.77 27.03
N THR A 115 3.27 -6.37 25.81
CA THR A 115 2.31 -7.00 24.90
C THR A 115 2.98 -7.35 23.56
N THR A 116 4.18 -7.93 23.59
CA THR A 116 4.90 -8.30 22.36
C THR A 116 4.05 -9.22 21.50
N PRO A 117 3.69 -8.83 20.26
CA PRO A 117 2.90 -9.67 19.39
C PRO A 117 3.70 -10.85 18.87
N ARG A 118 3.01 -11.84 18.33
CA ARG A 118 3.63 -13.00 17.68
C ARG A 118 4.50 -12.59 16.48
N GLY A 119 4.05 -11.57 15.74
CA GLY A 119 4.76 -11.04 14.60
C GLY A 119 4.17 -9.72 14.09
N VAL A 120 4.76 -9.22 13.02
CA VAL A 120 4.26 -8.08 12.24
C VAL A 120 4.39 -8.36 10.75
N ALA A 121 3.29 -8.21 10.03
CA ALA A 121 3.25 -8.16 8.57
C ALA A 121 3.26 -6.69 8.13
N TRP A 122 4.09 -6.31 7.19
CA TRP A 122 4.20 -4.92 6.76
C TRP A 122 4.61 -4.79 5.32
N PHE A 123 4.21 -3.70 4.69
CA PHE A 123 4.58 -3.33 3.33
C PHE A 123 4.56 -1.80 3.15
N THR A 124 5.28 -1.32 2.15
CA THR A 124 5.49 0.09 1.87
C THR A 124 4.52 0.62 0.79
N PRO A 125 4.44 1.94 0.57
CA PRO A 125 3.71 2.49 -0.59
C PRO A 125 4.22 1.96 -1.93
N ALA A 126 5.52 1.68 -2.07
CA ALA A 126 6.09 1.12 -3.30
C ALA A 126 5.54 -0.29 -3.58
N ASP A 127 5.37 -1.14 -2.55
CA ASP A 127 4.77 -2.45 -2.70
C ASP A 127 3.29 -2.35 -3.12
N VAL A 128 2.56 -1.34 -2.62
CA VAL A 128 1.18 -1.05 -3.04
C VAL A 128 1.12 -0.60 -4.50
N TRP A 129 2.04 0.26 -4.96
CA TRP A 129 2.09 0.66 -6.37
C TRP A 129 2.36 -0.54 -7.27
N HIS A 130 3.20 -1.46 -6.86
CA HIS A 130 3.44 -2.72 -7.57
C HIS A 130 2.16 -3.57 -7.67
N ALA A 131 1.37 -3.63 -6.59
CA ALA A 131 0.08 -4.31 -6.60
C ALA A 131 -0.98 -3.58 -7.45
N VAL A 132 -0.91 -2.26 -7.59
CA VAL A 132 -1.75 -1.47 -8.49
C VAL A 132 -1.42 -1.75 -9.95
N ASP A 133 -0.13 -1.76 -10.29
CA ASP A 133 0.33 -1.82 -11.68
C ASP A 133 0.45 -3.26 -12.19
N GLU A 134 0.94 -4.18 -11.35
CA GLU A 134 1.32 -5.55 -11.76
C GLU A 134 0.44 -6.63 -11.12
N GLY A 135 -0.38 -6.27 -10.13
CA GLY A 135 -1.24 -7.25 -9.45
C GLY A 135 -0.48 -8.17 -8.50
N MET A 136 0.62 -7.70 -7.92
CA MET A 136 1.40 -8.44 -6.96
C MET A 136 1.81 -7.56 -5.79
N LEU A 137 1.46 -7.97 -4.56
CA LEU A 137 1.82 -7.31 -3.32
C LEU A 137 2.94 -8.08 -2.62
N GLU A 138 4.05 -7.40 -2.32
CA GLU A 138 5.09 -7.93 -1.46
C GLU A 138 4.81 -7.58 0.01
N VAL A 139 4.77 -8.59 0.88
CA VAL A 139 4.54 -8.43 2.32
C VAL A 139 5.74 -8.97 3.09
N ASN A 140 6.36 -8.12 3.87
CA ASN A 140 7.38 -8.53 4.82
C ASN A 140 6.73 -9.14 6.04
N LEU A 141 7.29 -10.22 6.60
CA LEU A 141 6.80 -10.86 7.81
C LEU A 141 7.95 -11.07 8.80
N TRP A 142 7.81 -10.46 9.96
CA TRP A 142 8.77 -10.58 11.06
C TRP A 142 8.13 -11.22 12.29
N HIS A 143 8.93 -11.97 13.03
CA HIS A 143 8.58 -12.34 14.41
C HIS A 143 8.55 -11.11 15.33
N GLY A 144 7.86 -11.18 16.44
CA GLY A 144 7.87 -10.13 17.46
C GLY A 144 9.24 -9.74 18.01
N THR A 145 10.28 -10.50 17.65
CA THR A 145 11.70 -10.24 17.95
C THR A 145 12.47 -9.57 16.81
N THR A 146 11.78 -9.09 15.78
CA THR A 146 12.34 -8.52 14.53
C THR A 146 13.10 -9.47 13.61
N ALA A 147 13.13 -10.77 13.92
CA ALA A 147 13.69 -11.75 13.00
C ALA A 147 12.73 -11.98 11.82
N ASN A 148 13.25 -12.04 10.60
CA ASN A 148 12.45 -12.42 9.44
C ASN A 148 11.84 -13.81 9.63
N ALA A 149 10.59 -13.99 9.22
CA ALA A 149 10.02 -15.31 9.07
C ALA A 149 10.73 -16.08 7.96
N ALA A 150 10.80 -17.40 8.09
CA ALA A 150 11.52 -18.27 7.18
C ALA A 150 10.71 -19.55 6.88
N PRO A 151 11.01 -20.28 5.79
CA PRO A 151 10.36 -21.55 5.49
C PRO A 151 10.45 -22.53 6.65
N GLY A 152 9.31 -23.11 7.02
CA GLY A 152 9.18 -24.02 8.17
C GLY A 152 8.78 -23.31 9.48
N ASP A 153 8.68 -21.99 9.50
CA ASP A 153 8.16 -21.25 10.64
C ASP A 153 6.64 -21.34 10.70
N ALA A 154 6.07 -21.71 11.83
CA ALA A 154 4.62 -21.74 12.02
C ALA A 154 3.95 -20.36 11.79
N LEU A 155 4.65 -19.25 12.05
CA LEU A 155 4.16 -17.91 11.74
C LEU A 155 3.93 -17.72 10.25
N LEU A 156 4.90 -18.11 9.41
CA LEU A 156 4.80 -18.02 7.97
C LEU A 156 3.71 -18.93 7.41
N GLU A 157 3.67 -20.19 7.85
CA GLU A 157 2.67 -21.17 7.41
C GLU A 157 1.25 -20.73 7.74
N ASP A 158 1.03 -20.18 8.93
CA ASP A 158 -0.28 -19.67 9.34
C ASP A 158 -0.71 -18.46 8.49
N VAL A 159 0.18 -17.50 8.24
CA VAL A 159 -0.14 -16.32 7.42
C VAL A 159 -0.45 -16.72 5.97
N LEU A 160 0.35 -17.62 5.38
CA LEU A 160 0.08 -18.15 4.04
C LEU A 160 -1.26 -18.89 3.99
N GLY A 161 -1.55 -19.72 5.00
CA GLY A 161 -2.84 -20.44 5.11
C GLY A 161 -4.04 -19.51 5.23
N VAL A 162 -3.91 -18.38 5.95
CA VAL A 162 -4.97 -17.37 6.02
C VAL A 162 -5.19 -16.70 4.67
N LEU A 163 -4.12 -16.29 3.96
CA LEU A 163 -4.23 -15.71 2.63
C LEU A 163 -4.94 -16.67 1.65
N GLU A 164 -4.53 -17.94 1.62
CA GLU A 164 -5.16 -18.98 0.80
C GLU A 164 -6.64 -19.19 1.16
N LYS A 165 -6.98 -19.21 2.45
CA LYS A 165 -8.38 -19.33 2.94
C LYS A 165 -9.26 -18.21 2.41
N HIS A 166 -8.73 -17.01 2.24
CA HIS A 166 -9.42 -15.86 1.65
C HIS A 166 -9.37 -15.83 0.12
N GLY A 167 -8.86 -16.89 -0.51
CA GLY A 167 -8.85 -17.07 -1.96
C GLY A 167 -7.74 -16.27 -2.67
N LEU A 168 -6.67 -15.94 -1.96
CA LEU A 168 -5.49 -15.29 -2.50
C LEU A 168 -4.40 -16.34 -2.73
N THR A 169 -3.70 -16.26 -3.86
CA THR A 169 -2.50 -17.04 -4.10
C THR A 169 -1.31 -16.32 -3.47
N ALA A 170 -0.60 -16.98 -2.59
CA ALA A 170 0.57 -16.40 -1.95
C ALA A 170 1.72 -17.41 -1.89
N ARG A 171 2.96 -16.93 -2.01
CA ARG A 171 4.16 -17.74 -1.87
C ARG A 171 5.24 -16.97 -1.13
N PHE A 172 6.10 -17.70 -0.44
CA PHE A 172 7.28 -17.09 0.17
C PHE A 172 8.45 -17.16 -0.83
N ASP A 173 9.01 -16.00 -1.15
CA ASP A 173 10.15 -15.86 -2.04
C ASP A 173 11.12 -14.80 -1.51
N GLU A 174 12.41 -15.05 -1.58
CA GLU A 174 13.50 -14.13 -1.22
C GLU A 174 13.32 -13.34 0.11
N GLY A 175 12.64 -13.94 1.09
CA GLY A 175 12.43 -13.32 2.43
C GLY A 175 11.15 -12.53 2.57
N ARG A 176 10.25 -12.54 1.57
CA ARG A 176 8.95 -11.87 1.54
C ARG A 176 7.83 -12.83 1.16
N ILE A 177 6.62 -12.46 1.47
CA ILE A 177 5.42 -13.11 0.94
C ILE A 177 4.99 -12.32 -0.28
N GLU A 178 5.03 -12.93 -1.45
CA GLU A 178 4.43 -12.41 -2.67
C GLU A 178 2.98 -12.88 -2.76
N VAL A 179 2.06 -11.95 -2.86
CA VAL A 179 0.63 -12.21 -2.96
C VAL A 179 0.13 -11.77 -4.33
N ASP A 180 -0.39 -12.69 -5.13
CA ASP A 180 -1.05 -12.37 -6.40
C ASP A 180 -2.37 -11.64 -6.07
N ALA A 181 -2.35 -10.31 -6.11
CA ALA A 181 -3.48 -9.49 -5.73
C ALA A 181 -3.43 -8.12 -6.41
N HIS A 182 -4.47 -7.78 -7.15
CA HIS A 182 -4.66 -6.42 -7.64
C HIS A 182 -5.17 -5.51 -6.53
N TRP A 183 -4.52 -4.35 -6.34
CA TRP A 183 -4.93 -3.36 -5.32
C TRP A 183 -6.15 -2.57 -5.78
N HIS A 184 -7.27 -3.26 -5.99
CA HIS A 184 -8.54 -2.70 -6.43
C HIS A 184 -9.33 -2.12 -5.23
N LYS A 185 -8.78 -1.09 -4.60
CA LYS A 185 -9.43 -0.35 -3.50
C LYS A 185 -10.48 0.60 -4.07
N ARG A 186 -11.77 0.32 -3.78
CA ARG A 186 -12.88 1.16 -4.23
C ARG A 186 -12.88 2.51 -3.51
N ILE A 187 -13.24 3.55 -4.24
CA ILE A 187 -13.60 4.86 -3.68
C ILE A 187 -15.11 5.01 -3.68
N ALA A 188 -15.62 5.80 -2.74
CA ALA A 188 -17.05 6.10 -2.68
C ALA A 188 -17.52 6.84 -3.95
N PRO A 189 -18.77 6.65 -4.37
CA PRO A 189 -19.37 7.37 -5.49
C PRO A 189 -19.45 8.88 -5.25
#